data_b07351201a0bde5b58c234dd4e50e517
#
_entry.id   b07351201a0bde5b58c234dd4e50e517
#
_cell.length_a   1.000
_cell.length_b   1.000
_cell.length_c   1.000
_cell.angle_alpha   90.00
_cell.angle_beta   90.00
_cell.angle_gamma   90.00
#
_symmetry.space_group_name_H-M   'P 1'
#
loop_
_entity.id
_entity.type
_entity.pdbx_description
1 polymer ?
#
loop_
_entity_poly.entity_id
_entity_poly.type
_entity_poly.pdbx_seq_one_letter_code
_entity_poly.pdbx_strand_id
1 'polypeptide(L)'
;MTFRINRMDTINRMAIMFGAPILIAVFLFTGVAMGSEHRLSDKYAMEVDPAAKQKLGEETFNEVMMFFHEAEKAVETKDLEALMELYSDNYSNGIHDKKAAKQIWERIFSTFDTMAMRHNMKLEKISTEKNMVIFQCNGLLLGVPDIKKGPITIDNWNNQEHVLVKEAGKWKLIGTYGTERKRLWFDKPMHPLF
;
A
#
# COMPACT_ATOMS: atom_id res chain seq x y z
N MET A 1 -10.45 7.07 -70.81
CA MET A 1 -11.73 7.72 -71.00
C MET A 1 -11.85 8.71 -69.87
N THR A 2 -11.36 9.86 -70.01
CA THR A 2 -11.75 11.12 -70.73
C THR A 2 -12.98 11.78 -70.12
N PHE A 3 -12.71 13.00 -69.73
CA PHE A 3 -13.48 14.25 -69.70
C PHE A 3 -14.09 14.65 -68.35
N ARG A 4 -13.74 15.75 -67.84
CA ARG A 4 -13.67 17.23 -68.08
C ARG A 4 -14.67 17.93 -67.16
N ILE A 5 -14.18 18.80 -66.29
CA ILE A 5 -14.09 20.28 -66.36
C ILE A 5 -15.45 20.98 -66.52
N ASN A 6 -15.80 21.83 -65.61
CA ASN A 6 -16.01 23.29 -65.72
C ASN A 6 -16.72 23.80 -64.43
N ARG A 7 -16.19 24.77 -63.87
CA ARG A 7 -16.03 26.22 -64.05
C ARG A 7 -17.09 27.04 -63.29
N MET A 8 -16.52 27.78 -62.38
CA MET A 8 -16.85 29.18 -62.03
C MET A 8 -18.30 29.65 -62.20
N ASP A 9 -18.81 30.26 -61.11
CA ASP A 9 -19.11 31.68 -61.20
C ASP A 9 -19.16 32.36 -59.83
N THR A 10 -18.54 33.47 -59.81
CA THR A 10 -18.42 34.50 -58.79
C THR A 10 -19.73 35.33 -58.73
N ILE A 11 -20.30 35.62 -57.62
CA ILE A 11 -20.98 36.90 -57.38
C ILE A 11 -20.88 37.31 -55.91
N ASN A 12 -20.32 38.44 -55.75
CA ASN A 12 -20.30 39.40 -54.65
C ASN A 12 -21.64 39.65 -53.98
N ARG A 13 -21.72 39.77 -52.68
CA ARG A 13 -22.10 41.03 -52.01
C ARG A 13 -22.51 40.85 -50.55
N MET A 14 -21.94 41.69 -49.82
CA MET A 14 -22.50 42.51 -48.74
C MET A 14 -22.45 41.99 -47.33
N ALA A 15 -21.60 42.67 -46.60
CA ALA A 15 -21.47 42.74 -45.16
C ALA A 15 -22.82 43.00 -44.45
N ILE A 16 -23.10 42.21 -43.44
CA ILE A 16 -23.88 42.65 -42.30
C ILE A 16 -23.11 42.23 -41.04
N MET A 17 -22.61 43.25 -40.35
CA MET A 17 -22.11 43.13 -39.01
C MET A 17 -23.32 42.84 -38.09
N PHE A 18 -23.31 41.65 -37.49
CA PHE A 18 -24.05 41.43 -36.25
C PHE A 18 -23.05 40.97 -35.22
N GLY A 19 -22.82 41.89 -34.28
CA GLY A 19 -22.01 41.59 -33.10
C GLY A 19 -22.65 40.43 -32.30
N ALA A 20 -21.96 39.31 -32.25
CA ALA A 20 -22.29 38.28 -31.32
C ALA A 20 -21.73 38.67 -29.93
N PRO A 21 -22.54 38.65 -28.88
CA PRO A 21 -22.02 38.89 -27.55
C PRO A 21 -21.10 37.73 -27.19
N ILE A 22 -19.86 38.05 -26.88
CA ILE A 22 -18.91 37.12 -26.26
C ILE A 22 -19.45 36.76 -24.87
N LEU A 23 -20.11 35.63 -24.77
CA LEU A 23 -20.46 35.03 -23.49
C LEU A 23 -19.14 34.55 -22.86
N ILE A 24 -18.56 35.41 -22.01
CA ILE A 24 -17.50 35.01 -21.12
C ILE A 24 -18.12 34.05 -20.09
N ALA A 25 -18.01 32.75 -20.35
CA ALA A 25 -18.29 31.73 -19.37
C ALA A 25 -17.20 31.83 -18.29
N VAL A 26 -17.52 32.56 -17.22
CA VAL A 26 -16.71 32.53 -16.00
C VAL A 26 -16.90 31.12 -15.41
N PHE A 27 -15.98 30.22 -15.74
CA PHE A 27 -15.82 28.99 -15.00
C PHE A 27 -15.35 29.39 -13.60
N LEU A 28 -16.29 29.50 -12.68
CA LEU A 28 -16.03 29.43 -11.27
C LEU A 28 -15.47 28.01 -11.01
N PHE A 29 -14.17 27.88 -11.09
CA PHE A 29 -13.47 26.79 -10.44
C PHE A 29 -13.77 26.90 -8.95
N THR A 30 -14.85 26.24 -8.53
CA THR A 30 -14.99 25.84 -7.14
C THR A 30 -13.83 24.88 -6.89
N GLY A 31 -12.70 25.43 -6.45
CA GLY A 31 -11.64 24.64 -5.89
C GLY A 31 -12.27 23.84 -4.76
N VAL A 32 -12.55 22.56 -5.03
CA VAL A 32 -12.69 21.57 -3.99
C VAL A 32 -11.36 21.64 -3.26
N ALA A 33 -11.34 22.28 -2.10
CA ALA A 33 -10.24 22.15 -1.16
C ALA A 33 -10.18 20.64 -0.88
N MET A 34 -9.32 19.95 -1.61
CA MET A 34 -8.86 18.63 -1.19
C MET A 34 -8.27 18.88 0.19
N GLY A 35 -9.01 18.46 1.20
CA GLY A 35 -8.52 18.42 2.56
C GLY A 35 -7.13 17.77 2.46
N SER A 36 -6.12 18.41 3.03
CA SER A 36 -4.82 17.81 3.16
C SER A 36 -5.05 16.50 3.91
N GLU A 37 -5.13 15.40 3.17
CA GLU A 37 -5.00 14.09 3.77
C GLU A 37 -3.74 14.18 4.61
N HIS A 38 -3.86 13.96 5.90
CA HIS A 38 -2.71 13.80 6.80
C HIS A 38 -2.02 12.50 6.40
N ARG A 39 -1.32 12.56 5.29
CA ARG A 39 -0.42 11.52 4.85
C ARG A 39 0.64 11.42 5.92
N LEU A 40 0.62 10.32 6.65
CA LEU A 40 1.70 9.98 7.57
C LEU A 40 2.98 10.05 6.74
N SER A 41 3.87 10.96 7.09
CA SER A 41 4.97 11.39 6.23
C SER A 41 5.89 10.23 5.86
N ASP A 42 6.65 10.35 4.75
CA ASP A 42 7.74 9.45 4.31
C ASP A 42 8.78 9.13 5.42
N LYS A 43 8.68 9.79 6.57
CA LYS A 43 9.38 9.50 7.82
C LYS A 43 9.19 8.04 8.30
N TYR A 44 8.20 7.34 7.81
CA TYR A 44 7.85 5.95 8.13
C TYR A 44 8.17 4.98 6.98
N ALA A 45 9.14 5.33 6.14
CA ALA A 45 9.61 4.45 5.09
C ALA A 45 10.25 3.18 5.66
N MET A 46 10.16 2.12 4.88
CA MET A 46 10.84 0.86 5.15
C MET A 46 12.36 1.03 5.09
N GLU A 47 13.05 0.54 6.11
CA GLU A 47 14.50 0.50 6.16
C GLU A 47 14.96 -0.97 6.17
N VAL A 48 15.95 -1.29 5.37
CA VAL A 48 16.52 -2.65 5.26
C VAL A 48 18.02 -2.58 5.40
N ASP A 49 18.60 -3.54 6.15
CA ASP A 49 20.03 -3.70 6.24
C ASP A 49 20.67 -3.85 4.85
N PRO A 50 21.60 -2.99 4.47
CA PRO A 50 22.28 -3.06 3.16
C PRO A 50 22.91 -4.41 2.85
N ALA A 51 23.34 -5.17 3.87
CA ALA A 51 23.90 -6.50 3.70
C ALA A 51 22.87 -7.53 3.19
N ALA A 52 21.57 -7.27 3.33
CA ALA A 52 20.52 -8.16 2.85
C ALA A 52 20.57 -8.32 1.32
N LYS A 53 20.78 -7.24 0.58
CA LYS A 53 20.88 -7.27 -0.89
C LYS A 53 22.05 -8.16 -1.36
N GLN A 54 23.21 -8.03 -0.71
CA GLN A 54 24.37 -8.82 -1.05
C GLN A 54 24.16 -10.33 -0.81
N LYS A 55 23.47 -10.68 0.29
CA LYS A 55 23.22 -12.07 0.68
C LYS A 55 22.13 -12.75 -0.14
N LEU A 56 21.06 -12.03 -0.49
CA LEU A 56 19.93 -12.56 -1.24
C LEU A 56 20.16 -12.59 -2.75
N GLY A 57 21.06 -11.75 -3.25
CA GLY A 57 21.13 -11.40 -4.65
C GLY A 57 20.07 -10.36 -5.03
N GLU A 58 20.30 -9.67 -6.14
CA GLU A 58 19.46 -8.51 -6.51
C GLU A 58 18.01 -8.87 -6.81
N GLU A 59 17.79 -9.95 -7.55
CA GLU A 59 16.46 -10.40 -7.95
C GLU A 59 15.60 -10.76 -6.72
N THR A 60 16.09 -11.68 -5.88
CA THR A 60 15.38 -12.11 -4.68
C THR A 60 15.16 -10.95 -3.70
N PHE A 61 16.16 -10.08 -3.55
CA PHE A 61 16.01 -8.89 -2.73
C PHE A 61 14.88 -7.99 -3.22
N ASN A 62 14.84 -7.70 -4.51
CA ASN A 62 13.81 -6.84 -5.09
C ASN A 62 12.40 -7.45 -4.95
N GLU A 63 12.26 -8.75 -5.17
CA GLU A 63 10.99 -9.46 -4.98
C GLU A 63 10.50 -9.38 -3.52
N VAL A 64 11.39 -9.59 -2.56
CA VAL A 64 11.03 -9.52 -1.13
C VAL A 64 10.71 -8.08 -0.72
N MET A 65 11.44 -7.09 -1.22
CA MET A 65 11.11 -5.69 -0.97
C MET A 65 9.76 -5.30 -1.57
N MET A 66 9.43 -5.82 -2.75
CA MET A 66 8.11 -5.64 -3.36
C MET A 66 7.01 -6.20 -2.48
N PHE A 67 7.20 -7.41 -1.92
CA PHE A 67 6.26 -8.02 -0.99
C PHE A 67 5.95 -7.10 0.21
N PHE A 68 6.98 -6.55 0.87
CA PHE A 68 6.78 -5.64 2.00
C PHE A 68 6.14 -4.31 1.58
N HIS A 69 6.51 -3.80 0.42
CA HIS A 69 5.91 -2.56 -0.10
C HIS A 69 4.41 -2.75 -0.44
N GLU A 70 4.05 -3.89 -1.03
CA GLU A 70 2.65 -4.24 -1.27
C GLU A 70 1.86 -4.37 0.03
N ALA A 71 2.47 -4.91 1.08
CA ALA A 71 1.87 -5.00 2.39
C ALA A 71 1.62 -3.63 3.04
N GLU A 72 2.63 -2.77 3.04
CA GLU A 72 2.49 -1.40 3.55
C GLU A 72 1.39 -0.66 2.79
N LYS A 73 1.39 -0.76 1.46
CA LYS A 73 0.35 -0.17 0.62
C LYS A 73 -1.03 -0.71 0.94
N ALA A 74 -1.19 -2.03 1.08
CA ALA A 74 -2.48 -2.64 1.41
C ALA A 74 -3.00 -2.16 2.77
N VAL A 75 -2.11 -1.98 3.76
CA VAL A 75 -2.46 -1.42 5.07
C VAL A 75 -2.86 0.05 4.96
N GLU A 76 -2.10 0.87 4.24
CA GLU A 76 -2.40 2.30 4.06
C GLU A 76 -3.74 2.52 3.33
N THR A 77 -4.03 1.71 2.32
CA THR A 77 -5.28 1.79 1.55
C THR A 77 -6.43 1.00 2.19
N LYS A 78 -6.15 0.28 3.26
CA LYS A 78 -7.09 -0.63 3.94
C LYS A 78 -7.66 -1.70 3.01
N ASP A 79 -6.85 -2.15 2.06
CA ASP A 79 -7.21 -3.21 1.12
C ASP A 79 -6.97 -4.58 1.76
N LEU A 80 -8.04 -5.11 2.38
CA LEU A 80 -7.97 -6.36 3.10
C LEU A 80 -7.70 -7.55 2.18
N GLU A 81 -8.26 -7.57 1.00
CA GLU A 81 -8.08 -8.68 0.07
C GLU A 81 -6.63 -8.71 -0.45
N ALA A 82 -6.09 -7.55 -0.87
CA ALA A 82 -4.70 -7.45 -1.27
C ALA A 82 -3.75 -7.85 -0.13
N LEU A 83 -4.05 -7.43 1.11
CA LEU A 83 -3.25 -7.80 2.28
C LEU A 83 -3.30 -9.32 2.52
N MET A 84 -4.48 -9.93 2.48
CA MET A 84 -4.64 -11.37 2.69
C MET A 84 -4.05 -12.22 1.56
N GLU A 85 -3.90 -11.68 0.38
CA GLU A 85 -3.16 -12.35 -0.69
C GLU A 85 -1.67 -12.53 -0.40
N LEU A 86 -1.10 -11.69 0.45
CA LEU A 86 0.29 -11.80 0.88
C LEU A 86 0.50 -12.89 1.95
N TYR A 87 -0.55 -13.34 2.61
CA TYR A 87 -0.47 -14.44 3.58
C TYR A 87 -0.53 -15.80 2.87
N SER A 88 0.34 -16.72 3.28
CA SER A 88 0.23 -18.14 2.92
C SER A 88 -1.08 -18.72 3.47
N ASP A 89 -1.66 -19.70 2.78
CA ASP A 89 -2.78 -20.44 3.34
C ASP A 89 -2.38 -21.29 4.56
N ASN A 90 -1.08 -21.56 4.69
CA ASN A 90 -0.49 -22.23 5.84
C ASN A 90 0.05 -21.26 6.90
N TYR A 91 -0.35 -19.98 6.84
CA TYR A 91 0.10 -19.00 7.83
C TYR A 91 -0.25 -19.40 9.25
N SER A 92 0.74 -19.28 10.15
CA SER A 92 0.55 -19.42 11.59
C SER A 92 1.58 -18.60 12.35
N ASN A 93 1.13 -17.87 13.36
CA ASN A 93 2.01 -17.23 14.34
C ASN A 93 1.98 -17.93 15.72
N GLY A 94 1.55 -19.20 15.73
CA GLY A 94 1.40 -19.98 16.95
C GLY A 94 0.04 -19.84 17.65
N ILE A 95 -0.64 -18.69 17.46
CA ILE A 95 -1.95 -18.40 18.09
C ILE A 95 -3.03 -18.23 17.02
N HIS A 96 -2.69 -17.59 15.91
CA HIS A 96 -3.62 -17.24 14.85
C HIS A 96 -3.22 -17.91 13.55
N ASP A 97 -4.19 -18.42 12.85
CA ASP A 97 -4.10 -18.80 11.44
C ASP A 97 -4.46 -17.60 10.51
N LYS A 98 -4.40 -17.80 9.23
CA LYS A 98 -4.75 -16.77 8.22
C LYS A 98 -6.16 -16.23 8.42
N LYS A 99 -7.12 -17.08 8.80
CA LYS A 99 -8.52 -16.67 9.03
C LYS A 99 -8.64 -15.74 10.23
N ALA A 100 -7.97 -16.09 11.33
CA ALA A 100 -7.94 -15.25 12.53
C ALA A 100 -7.22 -13.92 12.25
N ALA A 101 -6.11 -13.95 11.49
CA ALA A 101 -5.41 -12.75 11.07
C ALA A 101 -6.32 -11.83 10.24
N LYS A 102 -7.09 -12.38 9.29
CA LYS A 102 -8.06 -11.61 8.51
C LYS A 102 -9.07 -10.88 9.40
N GLN A 103 -9.67 -11.58 10.37
CA GLN A 103 -10.64 -10.97 11.29
C GLN A 103 -10.06 -9.83 12.13
N ILE A 104 -8.79 -9.94 12.50
CA ILE A 104 -8.10 -8.89 13.24
C ILE A 104 -7.87 -7.68 12.35
N TRP A 105 -7.41 -7.86 11.12
CA TRP A 105 -7.22 -6.78 10.16
C TRP A 105 -8.54 -6.09 9.79
N GLU A 106 -9.64 -6.85 9.61
CA GLU A 106 -10.98 -6.28 9.42
C GLU A 106 -11.36 -5.32 10.53
N ARG A 107 -11.12 -5.72 11.79
CA ARG A 107 -11.39 -4.86 12.95
C ARG A 107 -10.49 -3.63 12.98
N ILE A 108 -9.20 -3.78 12.70
CA ILE A 108 -8.28 -2.65 12.63
C ILE A 108 -8.72 -1.68 11.54
N PHE A 109 -8.99 -2.15 10.33
CA PHE A 109 -9.39 -1.33 9.19
C PHE A 109 -10.72 -0.61 9.40
N SER A 110 -11.65 -1.22 10.15
CA SER A 110 -12.92 -0.58 10.51
C SER A 110 -12.80 0.47 11.61
N THR A 111 -11.73 0.41 12.41
CA THR A 111 -11.54 1.28 13.58
C THR A 111 -10.79 2.57 13.25
N PHE A 112 -9.89 2.51 12.26
CA PHE A 112 -9.00 3.63 11.94
C PHE A 112 -9.29 4.19 10.55
N ASP A 113 -9.34 5.53 10.44
CA ASP A 113 -9.58 6.24 9.18
C ASP A 113 -8.37 6.14 8.25
N THR A 114 -7.19 6.40 8.79
CA THR A 114 -5.91 6.28 8.09
C THR A 114 -4.92 5.47 8.90
N MET A 115 -4.02 4.81 8.19
CA MET A 115 -3.01 3.95 8.81
C MET A 115 -1.67 4.09 8.10
N ALA A 116 -0.59 3.81 8.83
CA ALA A 116 0.75 3.65 8.27
C ALA A 116 1.51 2.60 9.06
N MET A 117 2.38 1.91 8.35
CA MET A 117 3.24 0.88 8.91
C MET A 117 4.69 1.19 8.59
N ARG A 118 5.58 0.91 9.52
CA ARG A 118 7.01 1.06 9.35
C ARG A 118 7.70 -0.24 9.69
N HIS A 119 8.68 -0.59 8.86
CA HIS A 119 9.57 -1.71 9.09
C HIS A 119 11.03 -1.26 9.06
N ASN A 120 11.80 -1.71 10.05
CA ASN A 120 13.26 -1.69 10.03
C ASN A 120 13.70 -3.14 10.10
N MET A 121 14.28 -3.65 9.01
CA MET A 121 14.47 -5.07 8.79
C MET A 121 15.92 -5.45 8.64
N LYS A 122 16.29 -6.55 9.25
CA LYS A 122 17.57 -7.21 9.11
C LYS A 122 17.37 -8.64 8.65
N LEU A 123 18.07 -9.02 7.60
CA LEU A 123 18.04 -10.41 7.14
C LEU A 123 18.70 -11.31 8.16
N GLU A 124 17.94 -12.26 8.71
CA GLU A 124 18.41 -13.20 9.71
C GLU A 124 18.85 -14.52 9.07
N LYS A 125 18.04 -15.10 8.20
CA LYS A 125 18.27 -16.42 7.64
C LYS A 125 17.76 -16.56 6.21
N ILE A 126 18.48 -17.36 5.43
CA ILE A 126 18.07 -17.81 4.10
C ILE A 126 18.06 -19.34 4.10
N SER A 127 17.05 -19.94 3.53
CA SER A 127 16.99 -21.37 3.20
C SER A 127 16.63 -21.54 1.74
N THR A 128 17.63 -21.81 0.91
CA THR A 128 17.43 -22.01 -0.54
C THR A 128 16.64 -23.28 -0.83
N GLU A 129 16.85 -24.34 -0.06
CA GLU A 129 16.09 -25.59 -0.20
C GLU A 129 14.59 -25.42 0.02
N LYS A 130 14.22 -24.51 0.93
CA LYS A 130 12.81 -24.23 1.28
C LYS A 130 12.26 -23.00 0.58
N ASN A 131 13.03 -22.34 -0.28
CA ASN A 131 12.65 -21.05 -0.85
C ASN A 131 12.12 -20.07 0.22
N MET A 132 12.86 -19.95 1.32
CA MET A 132 12.41 -19.26 2.52
C MET A 132 13.44 -18.22 2.96
N VAL A 133 12.96 -17.09 3.41
CA VAL A 133 13.77 -16.05 4.07
C VAL A 133 13.14 -15.65 5.39
N ILE A 134 13.98 -15.30 6.35
CA ILE A 134 13.56 -14.80 7.67
C ILE A 134 14.19 -13.43 7.86
N PHE A 135 13.34 -12.44 8.13
CA PHE A 135 13.78 -11.12 8.55
C PHE A 135 13.47 -10.89 10.01
N GLN A 136 14.45 -10.41 10.76
CA GLN A 136 14.22 -9.82 12.07
C GLN A 136 13.81 -8.38 11.86
N CYS A 137 12.69 -7.99 12.45
CA CYS A 137 12.06 -6.71 12.23
C CYS A 137 11.78 -5.96 13.52
N ASN A 138 12.06 -4.66 13.50
CA ASN A 138 11.48 -3.70 14.43
C ASN A 138 10.48 -2.86 13.64
N GLY A 139 9.33 -2.59 14.22
CA GLY A 139 8.32 -1.88 13.47
C GLY A 139 7.30 -1.16 14.32
N LEU A 140 6.46 -0.42 13.61
CA LEU A 140 5.43 0.43 14.19
C LEU A 140 4.22 0.44 13.26
N LEU A 141 3.05 0.22 13.85
CA LEU A 141 1.75 0.40 13.20
C LEU A 141 1.05 1.58 13.84
N LEU A 142 0.77 2.60 13.04
CA LEU A 142 0.06 3.81 13.44
C LEU A 142 -1.33 3.82 12.83
N GLY A 143 -2.27 4.43 13.52
CA GLY A 143 -3.61 4.68 13.00
C GLY A 143 -4.19 5.99 13.52
N VAL A 144 -5.05 6.59 12.73
CA VAL A 144 -5.81 7.78 13.10
C VAL A 144 -7.27 7.35 13.25
N PRO A 145 -7.78 7.22 14.48
CA PRO A 145 -9.16 6.77 14.72
C PRO A 145 -10.20 7.86 14.40
N ASP A 146 -9.77 9.10 14.42
CA ASP A 146 -10.56 10.29 14.08
C ASP A 146 -9.57 11.38 13.66
N ILE A 147 -9.76 11.93 12.48
CA ILE A 147 -8.87 12.92 11.90
C ILE A 147 -8.58 14.12 12.82
N LYS A 148 -9.46 14.38 13.79
CA LYS A 148 -9.32 15.44 14.78
C LYS A 148 -8.39 15.09 15.95
N LYS A 149 -8.07 13.80 16.14
CA LYS A 149 -7.34 13.30 17.30
C LYS A 149 -5.86 13.01 17.04
N GLY A 150 -5.46 13.02 15.78
CA GLY A 150 -4.10 12.68 15.38
C GLY A 150 -3.76 11.18 15.49
N PRO A 151 -2.55 10.80 15.09
CA PRO A 151 -2.13 9.41 15.04
C PRO A 151 -1.86 8.84 16.45
N ILE A 152 -2.24 7.58 16.62
CA ILE A 152 -1.91 6.78 17.80
C ILE A 152 -1.18 5.51 17.37
N THR A 153 -0.40 4.95 18.29
CA THR A 153 0.26 3.67 18.08
C THR A 153 -0.75 2.55 18.30
N ILE A 154 -1.03 1.80 17.22
CA ILE A 154 -1.83 0.57 17.30
C ILE A 154 -0.96 -0.56 17.83
N ASP A 155 0.26 -0.69 17.29
CA ASP A 155 1.23 -1.69 17.68
C ASP A 155 2.65 -1.20 17.46
N ASN A 156 3.58 -1.76 18.24
CA ASN A 156 5.01 -1.64 18.03
C ASN A 156 5.65 -2.99 18.33
N TRP A 157 6.68 -3.35 17.59
CA TRP A 157 7.39 -4.60 17.79
C TRP A 157 8.90 -4.44 17.67
N ASN A 158 9.61 -5.28 18.40
CA ASN A 158 11.06 -5.33 18.38
C ASN A 158 11.49 -6.79 18.23
N ASN A 159 12.47 -7.01 17.37
CA ASN A 159 13.06 -8.33 17.14
C ASN A 159 12.04 -9.41 16.77
N GLN A 160 11.03 -9.03 16.00
CA GLN A 160 10.05 -9.98 15.49
C GLN A 160 10.57 -10.62 14.22
N GLU A 161 10.34 -11.92 14.07
CA GLU A 161 10.69 -12.64 12.87
C GLU A 161 9.50 -12.63 11.90
N HIS A 162 9.77 -12.22 10.66
CA HIS A 162 8.87 -12.41 9.53
C HIS A 162 9.43 -13.53 8.67
N VAL A 163 8.68 -14.60 8.58
CA VAL A 163 9.07 -15.78 7.81
C VAL A 163 8.32 -15.77 6.48
N LEU A 164 9.07 -15.58 5.40
CA LEU A 164 8.54 -15.59 4.06
C LEU A 164 8.92 -16.86 3.33
N VAL A 165 8.01 -17.39 2.53
CA VAL A 165 8.19 -18.54 1.65
C VAL A 165 7.76 -18.18 0.24
N LYS A 166 8.45 -18.70 -0.78
CA LYS A 166 8.05 -18.51 -2.18
C LYS A 166 7.14 -19.65 -2.60
N GLU A 167 5.84 -19.36 -2.75
CA GLU A 167 4.79 -20.27 -3.18
C GLU A 167 4.29 -19.89 -4.56
N ALA A 168 4.29 -20.83 -5.50
CA ALA A 168 3.87 -20.59 -6.88
C ALA A 168 4.51 -19.34 -7.52
N GLY A 169 5.80 -19.10 -7.21
CA GLY A 169 6.56 -17.96 -7.73
C GLY A 169 6.34 -16.62 -7.02
N LYS A 170 5.50 -16.57 -6.00
CA LYS A 170 5.22 -15.36 -5.21
C LYS A 170 5.67 -15.53 -3.76
N TRP A 171 6.23 -14.48 -3.17
CA TRP A 171 6.53 -14.46 -1.76
C TRP A 171 5.24 -14.35 -0.94
N LYS A 172 5.17 -15.14 0.14
CA LYS A 172 4.04 -15.18 1.06
C LYS A 172 4.56 -15.18 2.51
N LEU A 173 3.83 -14.51 3.38
CA LEU A 173 4.07 -14.58 4.82
C LEU A 173 3.54 -15.91 5.36
N ILE A 174 4.41 -16.77 5.87
CA ILE A 174 4.00 -18.05 6.45
C ILE A 174 3.96 -18.01 7.99
N GLY A 175 4.59 -17.02 8.59
CA GLY A 175 4.54 -16.84 10.03
C GLY A 175 5.24 -15.57 10.50
N THR A 176 4.81 -15.11 11.67
CA THR A 176 5.48 -14.07 12.44
C THR A 176 5.72 -14.59 13.84
N TYR A 177 6.94 -14.47 14.34
CA TYR A 177 7.34 -15.00 15.62
C TYR A 177 7.99 -13.92 16.48
N GLY A 178 7.81 -14.03 17.80
CA GLY A 178 8.40 -13.09 18.73
C GLY A 178 7.68 -13.09 20.07
N THR A 179 7.95 -12.07 20.88
CA THR A 179 7.37 -11.97 22.21
C THR A 179 5.90 -11.58 22.13
N GLU A 180 5.03 -12.37 22.77
CA GLU A 180 3.63 -11.99 22.94
C GLU A 180 3.52 -10.69 23.72
N ARG A 181 2.60 -9.81 23.27
CA ARG A 181 2.36 -8.52 23.90
C ARG A 181 0.89 -8.27 24.08
N LYS A 182 0.54 -7.71 25.24
CA LYS A 182 -0.79 -7.14 25.45
C LYS A 182 -0.91 -5.88 24.61
N ARG A 183 -1.99 -5.77 23.86
CA ARG A 183 -2.34 -4.57 23.09
C ARG A 183 -3.60 -3.95 23.67
N LEU A 184 -3.60 -2.64 23.74
CA LEU A 184 -4.73 -1.86 24.30
C LEU A 184 -6.06 -2.11 23.56
N TRP A 185 -5.97 -2.50 22.28
CA TRP A 185 -7.11 -2.60 21.37
C TRP A 185 -7.72 -4.00 21.28
N PHE A 186 -7.08 -5.01 21.89
CA PHE A 186 -7.50 -6.39 21.79
C PHE A 186 -7.39 -7.08 23.15
N ASP A 187 -8.42 -7.84 23.50
CA ASP A 187 -8.53 -8.51 24.80
C ASP A 187 -7.51 -9.63 25.01
N LYS A 188 -6.81 -10.04 23.97
CA LYS A 188 -5.83 -11.13 24.01
C LYS A 188 -4.45 -10.66 23.54
N PRO A 189 -3.37 -11.23 24.10
CA PRO A 189 -2.04 -11.03 23.56
C PRO A 189 -2.02 -11.39 22.07
N MET A 190 -1.35 -10.58 21.28
CA MET A 190 -1.22 -10.81 19.84
C MET A 190 0.23 -10.72 19.43
N HIS A 191 0.64 -11.58 18.51
CA HIS A 191 1.84 -11.38 17.73
C HIS A 191 1.60 -10.31 16.66
N PRO A 192 2.64 -9.64 16.18
CA PRO A 192 2.54 -8.80 15.00
C PRO A 192 1.97 -9.63 13.86
N LEU A 193 1.00 -9.08 13.18
CA LEU A 193 0.36 -9.77 12.07
C LEU A 193 1.16 -9.66 10.79
N PHE A 194 2.12 -8.70 10.78
CA PHE A 194 2.93 -8.43 9.60
C PHE A 194 4.32 -7.96 9.99
#